data_3aeac750538545ad1941ab8cbfbea6a7
#
_entry.id   3aeac750538545ad1941ab8cbfbea6a7
#
_cell.length_a   1.000
_cell.length_b   1.000
_cell.length_c   1.000
_cell.angle_alpha   90.00
_cell.angle_beta   90.00
_cell.angle_gamma   90.00
#
_symmetry.space_group_name_H-M   'P 1'
#
loop_
_entity.id
_entity.type
_entity.pdbx_description
1 polymer ?
#
loop_
_entity_poly.entity_id
_entity_poly.type
_entity_poly.pdbx_seq_one_letter_code
_entity_poly.pdbx_strand_id
1 'polypeptide(L)'
;MKKFLTLILGLIIVSCNQNQTNHGVMQNDDDKSLIVEKLADSYLAGNFDMAREYFSEDGKHYFNDLEFDVDGIIEGYNSHSLIFNDIKHNDRKIYTGYFSDGSIETFHDFNWSATSIISGNEYYYPAHCRWVWEGDQIVKTNCYVDPAAIFAEVALYQETNQE
;
A
#
# COMPACT_ATOMS: atom_id res chain seq x y z
N MET A 1 -4.92 26.02 -75.37
CA MET A 1 -5.78 26.04 -74.14
C MET A 1 -5.44 24.85 -73.30
N LYS A 2 -4.60 25.00 -72.26
CA LYS A 2 -4.14 23.91 -71.40
C LYS A 2 -5.05 23.90 -70.19
N LYS A 3 -5.80 22.81 -70.00
CA LYS A 3 -6.63 22.59 -68.79
C LYS A 3 -5.70 22.15 -67.67
N PHE A 4 -5.55 22.97 -66.65
CA PHE A 4 -4.90 22.60 -65.37
C PHE A 4 -5.88 21.75 -64.58
N LEU A 5 -5.58 20.45 -64.42
CA LEU A 5 -6.28 19.56 -63.54
C LEU A 5 -5.64 19.66 -62.15
N THR A 6 -6.25 20.40 -61.26
CA THR A 6 -5.78 20.52 -59.88
C THR A 6 -6.22 19.28 -59.12
N LEU A 7 -5.27 18.38 -58.85
CA LEU A 7 -5.48 17.22 -58.02
C LEU A 7 -5.47 17.66 -56.55
N ILE A 8 -6.63 17.80 -55.94
CA ILE A 8 -6.76 17.99 -54.49
C ILE A 8 -6.53 16.66 -53.83
N LEU A 9 -5.31 16.43 -53.34
CA LEU A 9 -4.98 15.32 -52.49
C LEU A 9 -5.55 15.57 -51.09
N GLY A 10 -6.76 15.06 -50.85
CA GLY A 10 -7.38 15.09 -49.52
C GLY A 10 -6.55 14.20 -48.55
N LEU A 11 -5.79 14.86 -47.68
CA LEU A 11 -5.22 14.15 -46.51
C LEU A 11 -6.37 13.74 -45.63
N ILE A 12 -6.77 12.47 -45.74
CA ILE A 12 -7.61 11.82 -44.74
C ILE A 12 -6.69 11.59 -43.53
N ILE A 13 -6.74 12.53 -42.57
CA ILE A 13 -6.22 12.28 -41.24
C ILE A 13 -7.13 11.25 -40.62
N VAL A 14 -6.79 9.96 -40.78
CA VAL A 14 -7.36 8.90 -39.96
C VAL A 14 -6.85 9.16 -38.55
N SER A 15 -7.60 9.98 -37.80
CA SER A 15 -7.49 10.00 -36.37
C SER A 15 -7.79 8.58 -35.90
N CYS A 16 -6.77 7.81 -35.57
CA CYS A 16 -6.93 6.63 -34.77
C CYS A 16 -7.61 7.09 -33.49
N ASN A 17 -8.91 6.98 -33.48
CA ASN A 17 -9.69 6.97 -32.25
C ASN A 17 -9.26 5.68 -31.56
N GLN A 18 -8.12 5.72 -30.86
CA GLN A 18 -7.84 4.70 -29.85
C GLN A 18 -9.04 4.80 -28.93
N ASN A 19 -9.92 3.82 -29.03
CA ASN A 19 -10.80 3.48 -27.90
C ASN A 19 -9.82 3.32 -26.73
N GLN A 20 -9.61 4.37 -25.96
CA GLN A 20 -9.03 4.23 -24.65
C GLN A 20 -10.02 3.33 -23.90
N THR A 21 -9.74 2.04 -23.94
CA THR A 21 -10.28 1.13 -22.97
C THR A 21 -9.78 1.73 -21.65
N ASN A 22 -10.70 2.26 -20.89
CA ASN A 22 -10.43 2.98 -19.66
C ASN A 22 -9.89 1.98 -18.65
N HIS A 23 -8.57 1.74 -18.65
CA HIS A 23 -7.92 0.77 -17.78
C HIS A 23 -7.46 1.35 -16.44
N GLY A 24 -7.71 2.64 -16.21
CA GLY A 24 -7.19 3.36 -15.06
C GLY A 24 -5.79 3.96 -15.29
N VAL A 25 -5.35 4.72 -14.33
CA VAL A 25 -4.04 5.41 -14.31
C VAL A 25 -3.32 5.05 -13.02
N MET A 26 -2.02 4.74 -13.12
CA MET A 26 -1.16 4.55 -11.96
C MET A 26 -0.29 5.79 -11.75
N GLN A 27 -0.21 6.28 -10.51
CA GLN A 27 0.58 7.45 -10.10
C GLN A 27 1.37 7.11 -8.83
N ASN A 28 2.47 7.78 -8.59
CA ASN A 28 3.31 7.59 -7.41
C ASN A 28 3.72 8.91 -6.73
N ASP A 29 3.25 10.03 -7.25
CA ASP A 29 3.49 11.39 -6.74
C ASP A 29 2.18 12.12 -6.37
N ASP A 30 1.09 11.37 -6.29
CA ASP A 30 -0.23 11.85 -5.87
C ASP A 30 -0.38 11.87 -4.32
N ASP A 31 -1.37 12.62 -3.83
CA ASP A 31 -1.60 12.82 -2.41
C ASP A 31 -1.80 11.49 -1.65
N LYS A 32 -2.47 10.49 -2.26
CA LYS A 32 -2.74 9.20 -1.61
C LYS A 32 -1.48 8.35 -1.46
N SER A 33 -0.64 8.32 -2.49
CA SER A 33 0.68 7.69 -2.41
C SER A 33 1.55 8.35 -1.33
N LEU A 34 1.56 9.68 -1.26
CA LEU A 34 2.31 10.42 -0.24
C LEU A 34 1.77 10.21 1.19
N ILE A 35 0.46 10.04 1.37
CA ILE A 35 -0.13 9.68 2.66
C ILE A 35 0.33 8.29 3.08
N VAL A 36 0.24 7.29 2.19
CA VAL A 36 0.70 5.92 2.52
C VAL A 36 2.20 5.90 2.80
N GLU A 37 3.01 6.73 2.13
CA GLU A 37 4.43 6.88 2.45
C GLU A 37 4.64 7.39 3.89
N LYS A 38 3.89 8.43 4.31
CA LYS A 38 3.95 8.94 5.68
C LYS A 38 3.50 7.90 6.71
N LEU A 39 2.46 7.12 6.41
CA LEU A 39 2.00 6.04 7.28
C LEU A 39 3.06 4.94 7.41
N ALA A 40 3.71 4.56 6.32
CA ALA A 40 4.81 3.61 6.36
C ALA A 40 5.99 4.13 7.21
N ASP A 41 6.34 5.41 7.07
CA ASP A 41 7.40 6.03 7.86
C ASP A 41 7.04 6.12 9.35
N SER A 42 5.77 6.39 9.69
CA SER A 42 5.30 6.39 11.08
C SER A 42 5.37 4.99 11.72
N TYR A 43 5.03 3.93 10.97
CA TYR A 43 5.21 2.55 11.40
C TYR A 43 6.69 2.23 11.66
N LEU A 44 7.59 2.61 10.76
CA LEU A 44 9.04 2.41 10.94
C LEU A 44 9.60 3.18 12.14
N ALA A 45 8.97 4.29 12.49
CA ALA A 45 9.30 5.05 13.71
C ALA A 45 8.70 4.45 14.99
N GLY A 46 7.96 3.34 14.90
CA GLY A 46 7.29 2.68 16.03
C GLY A 46 6.06 3.41 16.56
N ASN A 47 5.45 4.28 15.75
CA ASN A 47 4.25 5.03 16.12
C ASN A 47 3.29 5.13 14.94
N PHE A 48 2.37 4.19 14.82
CA PHE A 48 1.38 4.13 13.75
C PHE A 48 0.08 4.90 14.05
N ASP A 49 0.01 5.65 15.15
CA ASP A 49 -1.20 6.37 15.59
C ASP A 49 -1.69 7.42 14.58
N MET A 50 -0.78 7.95 13.75
CA MET A 50 -1.12 8.86 12.66
C MET A 50 -2.17 8.26 11.71
N ALA A 51 -2.29 6.94 11.61
CA ALA A 51 -3.26 6.28 10.75
C ALA A 51 -4.71 6.66 11.09
N ARG A 52 -5.00 7.06 12.34
CA ARG A 52 -6.34 7.53 12.76
C ARG A 52 -6.84 8.74 11.98
N GLU A 53 -5.96 9.58 11.48
CA GLU A 53 -6.34 10.76 10.70
C GLU A 53 -6.91 10.38 9.32
N TYR A 54 -6.51 9.22 8.81
CA TYR A 54 -6.81 8.78 7.45
C TYR A 54 -7.75 7.57 7.39
N PHE A 55 -7.85 6.79 8.47
CA PHE A 55 -8.73 5.63 8.52
C PHE A 55 -10.18 6.05 8.76
N SER A 56 -11.11 5.47 8.00
CA SER A 56 -12.54 5.59 8.29
C SER A 56 -12.85 4.90 9.61
N GLU A 57 -13.72 5.47 10.43
CA GLU A 57 -14.13 4.92 11.73
C GLU A 57 -14.64 3.47 11.63
N ASP A 58 -15.38 3.17 10.54
CA ASP A 58 -15.90 1.84 10.25
C ASP A 58 -14.96 1.01 9.35
N GLY A 59 -13.71 1.46 9.18
CA GLY A 59 -12.72 0.82 8.32
C GLY A 59 -12.41 -0.62 8.74
N LYS A 60 -12.13 -1.47 7.76
CA LYS A 60 -11.74 -2.87 7.98
C LYS A 60 -10.32 -3.11 7.51
N HIS A 61 -9.51 -3.59 8.42
CA HIS A 61 -8.08 -3.74 8.20
C HIS A 61 -7.68 -5.20 8.36
N TYR A 62 -6.85 -5.69 7.43
CA TYR A 62 -6.48 -7.10 7.39
C TYR A 62 -4.95 -7.25 7.44
N PHE A 63 -4.50 -8.10 8.31
CA PHE A 63 -3.15 -8.66 8.28
C PHE A 63 -3.26 -10.13 7.89
N ASN A 64 -2.91 -10.44 6.65
CA ASN A 64 -3.24 -11.69 5.97
C ASN A 64 -4.77 -11.93 5.98
N ASP A 65 -5.24 -12.96 6.67
CA ASP A 65 -6.64 -13.35 6.83
C ASP A 65 -7.29 -12.87 8.14
N LEU A 66 -6.53 -12.23 9.02
CA LEU A 66 -7.04 -11.68 10.28
C LEU A 66 -7.65 -10.29 10.06
N GLU A 67 -8.91 -10.13 10.44
CA GLU A 67 -9.63 -8.85 10.39
C GLU A 67 -9.49 -8.09 11.70
N PHE A 68 -9.26 -6.78 11.59
CA PHE A 68 -9.16 -5.84 12.69
C PHE A 68 -10.01 -4.60 12.41
N ASP A 69 -10.52 -3.97 13.45
CA ASP A 69 -10.97 -2.59 13.40
C ASP A 69 -9.77 -1.62 13.43
N VAL A 70 -10.07 -0.32 13.42
CA VAL A 70 -9.04 0.73 13.40
C VAL A 70 -8.12 0.66 14.63
N ASP A 71 -8.69 0.44 15.81
CA ASP A 71 -7.90 0.38 17.04
C ASP A 71 -7.00 -0.85 17.04
N GLY A 72 -7.56 -2.01 16.72
CA GLY A 72 -6.83 -3.27 16.71
C GLY A 72 -5.66 -3.29 15.71
N ILE A 73 -5.83 -2.75 14.50
CA ILE A 73 -4.73 -2.74 13.52
C ILE A 73 -3.62 -1.78 13.91
N ILE A 74 -3.96 -0.62 14.49
CA ILE A 74 -2.97 0.36 14.97
C ILE A 74 -2.19 -0.22 16.14
N GLU A 75 -2.87 -0.81 17.13
CA GLU A 75 -2.23 -1.46 18.26
C GLU A 75 -1.33 -2.61 17.81
N GLY A 76 -1.81 -3.45 16.88
CA GLY A 76 -1.04 -4.54 16.30
C GLY A 76 0.27 -4.05 15.67
N TYR A 77 0.22 -3.01 14.83
CA TYR A 77 1.44 -2.47 14.22
C TYR A 77 2.36 -1.76 15.21
N ASN A 78 1.82 -1.03 16.18
CA ASN A 78 2.63 -0.43 17.24
C ASN A 78 3.35 -1.48 18.09
N SER A 79 2.73 -2.64 18.32
CA SER A 79 3.34 -3.74 19.08
C SER A 79 4.60 -4.32 18.44
N HIS A 80 4.76 -4.18 17.10
CA HIS A 80 5.96 -4.66 16.42
C HIS A 80 7.24 -4.02 16.95
N SER A 81 7.21 -2.75 17.33
CA SER A 81 8.37 -2.06 17.92
C SER A 81 8.77 -2.56 19.32
N LEU A 82 7.88 -3.30 20.00
CA LEU A 82 8.17 -3.96 21.28
C LEU A 82 8.86 -5.32 21.10
N ILE A 83 8.73 -5.90 19.92
CA ILE A 83 9.17 -7.26 19.60
C ILE A 83 10.40 -7.25 18.70
N PHE A 84 10.50 -6.24 17.83
CA PHE A 84 11.53 -6.16 16.81
C PHE A 84 12.30 -4.84 16.84
N ASN A 85 13.61 -4.93 16.61
CA ASN A 85 14.51 -3.83 16.30
C ASN A 85 14.78 -3.76 14.80
N ASP A 86 15.34 -2.63 14.34
CA ASP A 86 15.81 -2.44 12.97
C ASP A 86 14.76 -2.74 11.88
N ILE A 87 13.50 -2.45 12.19
CA ILE A 87 12.41 -2.66 11.23
C ILE A 87 12.64 -1.76 10.01
N LYS A 88 12.62 -2.35 8.81
CA LYS A 88 12.81 -1.65 7.54
C LYS A 88 11.84 -2.14 6.48
N HIS A 89 11.48 -1.23 5.58
CA HIS A 89 10.84 -1.53 4.30
C HIS A 89 11.86 -1.31 3.18
N ASN A 90 12.59 -2.38 2.85
CA ASN A 90 13.60 -2.33 1.80
C ASN A 90 12.95 -2.37 0.41
N ASP A 91 13.58 -1.71 -0.57
CA ASP A 91 13.11 -1.67 -1.97
C ASP A 91 11.65 -1.19 -2.12
N ARG A 92 11.22 -0.32 -1.20
CA ARG A 92 9.85 0.19 -1.09
C ARG A 92 9.38 0.88 -2.38
N LYS A 93 8.18 0.49 -2.84
CA LYS A 93 7.46 1.14 -3.93
C LYS A 93 6.03 1.42 -3.48
N ILE A 94 5.60 2.67 -3.63
CA ILE A 94 4.23 3.10 -3.33
C ILE A 94 3.67 3.77 -4.57
N TYR A 95 2.46 3.38 -4.96
CA TYR A 95 1.79 3.90 -6.14
C TYR A 95 0.28 3.72 -6.02
N THR A 96 -0.50 4.67 -6.55
CA THR A 96 -1.96 4.67 -6.49
C THR A 96 -2.56 4.39 -7.86
N GLY A 97 -3.48 3.45 -7.91
CA GLY A 97 -4.32 3.15 -9.07
C GLY A 97 -5.65 3.89 -8.98
N TYR A 98 -5.97 4.65 -10.03
CA TYR A 98 -7.27 5.28 -10.25
C TYR A 98 -7.98 4.49 -11.35
N PHE A 99 -8.91 3.63 -10.96
CA PHE A 99 -9.53 2.67 -11.88
C PHE A 99 -10.76 3.24 -12.58
N SER A 100 -11.09 2.66 -13.73
CA SER A 100 -12.20 3.13 -14.57
C SER A 100 -13.59 2.95 -13.96
N ASP A 101 -13.72 2.06 -12.97
CA ASP A 101 -14.93 1.86 -12.18
C ASP A 101 -15.10 2.87 -11.06
N GLY A 102 -14.14 3.79 -10.90
CA GLY A 102 -14.10 4.82 -9.86
C GLY A 102 -13.42 4.37 -8.57
N SER A 103 -12.97 3.13 -8.46
CA SER A 103 -12.20 2.68 -7.29
C SER A 103 -10.80 3.30 -7.29
N ILE A 104 -10.31 3.59 -6.10
CA ILE A 104 -8.97 4.15 -5.87
C ILE A 104 -8.27 3.27 -4.86
N GLU A 105 -7.09 2.79 -5.23
CA GLU A 105 -6.31 1.90 -4.38
C GLU A 105 -4.84 2.28 -4.42
N THR A 106 -4.22 2.38 -3.25
CA THR A 106 -2.77 2.54 -3.16
C THR A 106 -2.13 1.20 -2.84
N PHE A 107 -1.04 0.91 -3.51
CA PHE A 107 -0.25 -0.30 -3.35
C PHE A 107 1.10 0.05 -2.74
N HIS A 108 1.56 -0.78 -1.83
CA HIS A 108 2.81 -0.63 -1.13
C HIS A 108 3.54 -1.97 -1.15
N ASP A 109 4.52 -2.10 -2.05
CA ASP A 109 5.37 -3.26 -2.19
C ASP A 109 6.72 -3.01 -1.51
N PHE A 110 7.22 -3.96 -0.72
CA PHE A 110 8.50 -3.84 -0.03
C PHE A 110 9.02 -5.21 0.42
N ASN A 111 10.28 -5.23 0.84
CA ASN A 111 10.81 -6.34 1.61
C ASN A 111 10.90 -5.90 3.08
N TRP A 112 10.06 -6.48 3.93
CA TRP A 112 10.10 -6.25 5.36
C TRP A 112 11.30 -6.94 5.97
N SER A 113 12.07 -6.25 6.79
CA SER A 113 13.15 -6.86 7.56
C SER A 113 13.15 -6.32 8.97
N ALA A 114 13.56 -7.16 9.92
CA ALA A 114 13.66 -6.82 11.33
C ALA A 114 14.54 -7.83 12.08
N THR A 115 14.99 -7.45 13.28
CA THR A 115 15.69 -8.34 14.20
C THR A 115 14.83 -8.51 15.46
N SER A 116 14.55 -9.73 15.86
CA SER A 116 13.83 -10.00 17.11
C SER A 116 14.62 -9.52 18.32
N ILE A 117 13.97 -8.80 19.23
CA ILE A 117 14.56 -8.38 20.52
C ILE A 117 14.76 -9.59 21.44
N ILE A 118 13.93 -10.63 21.33
CA ILE A 118 13.91 -11.76 22.22
C ILE A 118 14.84 -12.88 21.75
N SER A 119 14.66 -13.34 20.51
CA SER A 119 15.43 -14.46 19.98
C SER A 119 16.76 -14.04 19.33
N GLY A 120 16.88 -12.76 18.91
CA GLY A 120 18.00 -12.27 18.13
C GLY A 120 17.97 -12.71 16.65
N ASN A 121 16.89 -13.39 16.22
CA ASN A 121 16.76 -13.82 14.83
C ASN A 121 16.54 -12.64 13.89
N GLU A 122 17.17 -12.69 12.72
CA GLU A 122 16.98 -11.73 11.64
C GLU A 122 15.97 -12.26 10.63
N TYR A 123 15.07 -11.40 10.19
CA TYR A 123 14.01 -11.73 9.25
C TYR A 123 14.07 -10.85 8.02
N TYR A 124 13.71 -11.41 6.86
CA TYR A 124 13.61 -10.72 5.58
C TYR A 124 12.55 -11.39 4.72
N TYR A 125 11.39 -10.73 4.52
CA TYR A 125 10.26 -11.26 3.78
C TYR A 125 9.71 -10.26 2.78
N PRO A 126 9.30 -10.70 1.58
CA PRO A 126 8.49 -9.87 0.70
C PRO A 126 7.14 -9.59 1.37
N ALA A 127 6.69 -8.36 1.26
CA ALA A 127 5.42 -7.91 1.79
C ALA A 127 4.70 -7.01 0.79
N HIS A 128 3.40 -7.01 0.86
CA HIS A 128 2.53 -6.22 0.02
C HIS A 128 1.33 -5.71 0.82
N CYS A 129 1.07 -4.40 0.77
CA CYS A 129 -0.12 -3.81 1.36
C CYS A 129 -0.95 -3.10 0.28
N ARG A 130 -2.26 -3.26 0.36
CA ARG A 130 -3.24 -2.59 -0.46
C ARG A 130 -4.12 -1.72 0.44
N TRP A 131 -4.33 -0.46 0.04
CA TRP A 131 -5.08 0.55 0.76
C TRP A 131 -6.24 1.02 -0.12
N VAL A 132 -7.46 0.79 0.30
CA VAL A 132 -8.67 1.14 -0.47
C VAL A 132 -9.24 2.45 0.05
N TRP A 133 -9.56 3.37 -0.86
CA TRP A 133 -10.00 4.71 -0.55
C TRP A 133 -11.46 4.95 -0.88
N GLU A 134 -12.15 5.69 0.00
CA GLU A 134 -13.40 6.37 -0.29
C GLU A 134 -13.22 7.86 0.05
N GLY A 135 -13.21 8.71 -0.98
CA GLY A 135 -12.83 10.11 -0.82
C GLY A 135 -11.41 10.24 -0.30
N ASP A 136 -11.25 10.87 0.88
CA ASP A 136 -9.95 11.08 1.52
C ASP A 136 -9.70 10.11 2.68
N GLN A 137 -10.57 9.12 2.88
CA GLN A 137 -10.43 8.14 3.94
C GLN A 137 -10.07 6.75 3.40
N ILE A 138 -9.25 6.03 4.15
CA ILE A 138 -8.90 4.64 3.91
C ILE A 138 -9.96 3.79 4.61
N VAL A 139 -10.79 3.11 3.82
CA VAL A 139 -11.88 2.26 4.32
C VAL A 139 -11.47 0.80 4.50
N LYS A 140 -10.37 0.42 3.88
CA LYS A 140 -9.87 -0.96 3.96
C LYS A 140 -8.38 -1.03 3.70
N THR A 141 -7.69 -1.89 4.46
CA THR A 141 -6.32 -2.30 4.13
C THR A 141 -6.21 -3.82 4.10
N ASN A 142 -5.33 -4.32 3.23
CA ASN A 142 -4.92 -5.72 3.23
C ASN A 142 -3.41 -5.76 3.14
N CYS A 143 -2.74 -6.23 4.18
CA CYS A 143 -1.31 -6.43 4.21
C CYS A 143 -0.98 -7.92 4.25
N TYR A 144 -0.10 -8.36 3.37
CA TYR A 144 0.33 -9.74 3.21
C TYR A 144 1.84 -9.85 3.41
N VAL A 145 2.23 -10.73 4.29
CA VAL A 145 3.62 -11.10 4.57
C VAL A 145 3.61 -12.54 5.10
N ASP A 146 4.71 -13.27 5.07
CA ASP A 146 4.76 -14.54 5.78
C ASP A 146 4.60 -14.30 7.29
N PRO A 147 3.48 -14.73 7.92
CA PRO A 147 3.21 -14.41 9.31
C PRO A 147 3.87 -15.36 10.30
N ALA A 148 4.41 -16.50 9.85
CA ALA A 148 4.83 -17.58 10.72
C ALA A 148 5.88 -17.14 11.76
N ALA A 149 6.89 -16.41 11.31
CA ALA A 149 7.94 -15.92 12.21
C ALA A 149 7.42 -14.79 13.12
N ILE A 150 6.60 -13.88 12.60
CA ILE A 150 6.03 -12.79 13.38
C ILE A 150 5.19 -13.37 14.53
N PHE A 151 4.32 -14.33 14.26
CA PHE A 151 3.50 -14.95 15.31
C PHE A 151 4.32 -15.77 16.30
N ALA A 152 5.41 -16.43 15.85
CA ALA A 152 6.32 -17.13 16.76
C ALA A 152 6.99 -16.17 17.75
N GLU A 153 7.46 -15.00 17.26
CA GLU A 153 8.08 -13.99 18.14
C GLU A 153 7.07 -13.29 19.05
N VAL A 154 5.84 -13.07 18.58
CA VAL A 154 4.73 -12.58 19.43
C VAL A 154 4.45 -13.55 20.58
N ALA A 155 4.41 -14.86 20.30
CA ALA A 155 4.21 -15.88 21.34
C ALA A 155 5.36 -15.88 22.36
N LEU A 156 6.61 -15.84 21.90
CA LEU A 156 7.78 -15.72 22.78
C LEU A 156 7.75 -14.46 23.65
N TYR A 157 7.34 -13.33 23.07
CA TYR A 157 7.18 -12.06 23.81
C TYR A 157 6.15 -12.19 24.92
N GLN A 158 5.01 -12.82 24.63
CA GLN A 158 3.94 -13.03 25.61
C GLN A 158 4.38 -13.96 26.74
N GLU A 159 5.09 -15.06 26.43
CA GLU A 159 5.64 -15.98 27.45
C GLU A 159 6.63 -15.28 28.38
N THR A 160 7.51 -14.45 27.80
CA THR A 160 8.58 -13.77 28.57
C THR A 160 8.04 -12.66 29.48
N ASN A 161 6.89 -12.05 29.18
CA ASN A 161 6.29 -10.96 29.96
C ASN A 161 5.14 -11.41 30.89
N GLN A 162 4.87 -12.72 31.01
CA GLN A 162 3.89 -13.28 31.97
C GLN A 162 4.52 -13.69 33.32
N GLU A 163 5.85 -13.57 33.47
CA GLU A 163 6.57 -13.77 34.74
C GLU A 163 6.78 -12.42 35.48
#